data_d7df06c2b2337edc3cc578896967e2ca
#
_entry.id   d7df06c2b2337edc3cc578896967e2ca
#
_cell.length_a   1.000
_cell.length_b   1.000
_cell.length_c   1.000
_cell.angle_alpha   90.00
_cell.angle_beta   90.00
_cell.angle_gamma   90.00
#
_symmetry.space_group_name_H-M   'P 1'
#
loop_
_entity.id
_entity.type
_entity.pdbx_description
1 polymer ?
#
loop_
_entity_poly.entity_id
_entity_poly.type
_entity_poly.pdbx_seq_one_letter_code
_entity_poly.pdbx_strand_id
1 'polypeptide(L)'
;MFYQKNGTKELDTALFQNPTSEYRGTPFWAWNCKMDAKMLEEQIMVLKEMGFGGFHMHARTGIVTPYLGEEFMDLVRACVKKAKKEDMLAYLYDEDRWPSGFAGGYVTKNPKYRERRMGFSLEKPECFSFDVAGQEGKPYLLAVYDIVLNRKGELKKYRKISEKDTPEGKKWYAYIEAAKENPWFNNQTYVDTLNKEAIDEFIRVTYAAYDKAIGEEFGKTVPSIFTDEPHF
;
A
#
# COMPACT_ATOMS: atom_id res chain seq x y z
N MET A 1 22.24 10.84 -3.24
CA MET A 1 21.91 11.57 -2.01
C MET A 1 20.83 12.56 -2.41
N PHE A 2 19.67 12.47 -1.82
CA PHE A 2 18.47 13.15 -2.33
C PHE A 2 18.48 14.66 -2.13
N TYR A 3 19.11 15.15 -1.10
CA TYR A 3 19.45 16.57 -0.92
C TYR A 3 20.68 16.69 -0.01
N GLN A 4 21.34 17.80 -0.10
CA GLN A 4 22.58 18.00 0.64
C GLN A 4 22.27 18.14 2.13
N LYS A 5 22.71 17.17 2.93
CA LYS A 5 22.62 17.28 4.38
C LYS A 5 23.60 18.31 4.89
N ASN A 6 23.19 19.09 5.89
CA ASN A 6 24.15 19.94 6.60
C ASN A 6 25.21 19.04 7.26
N GLY A 7 26.44 19.17 6.81
CA GLY A 7 27.59 18.40 7.30
C GLY A 7 28.45 19.13 8.37
N THR A 8 28.02 20.29 8.80
CA THR A 8 28.75 21.05 9.83
C THR A 8 28.62 20.33 11.18
N LYS A 9 29.75 20.29 11.93
CA LYS A 9 29.77 19.75 13.31
C LYS A 9 29.30 20.77 14.36
N GLU A 10 29.15 22.01 13.96
CA GLU A 10 28.73 23.11 14.82
C GLU A 10 27.30 23.53 14.49
N LEU A 11 26.60 24.02 15.51
CA LEU A 11 25.25 24.55 15.35
C LEU A 11 25.32 25.85 14.51
N ASP A 12 24.65 25.82 13.35
CA ASP A 12 24.40 27.04 12.57
C ASP A 12 23.21 27.77 13.18
N THR A 13 23.49 28.82 13.91
CA THR A 13 22.48 29.62 14.63
C THR A 13 21.55 30.36 13.67
N ALA A 14 22.02 30.76 12.47
CA ALA A 14 21.19 31.42 11.49
C ALA A 14 20.19 30.44 10.87
N LEU A 15 20.64 29.21 10.53
CA LEU A 15 19.78 28.12 10.04
C LEU A 15 18.80 27.64 11.13
N PHE A 16 19.22 27.62 12.39
CA PHE A 16 18.35 27.30 13.53
C PHE A 16 17.23 28.34 13.71
N GLN A 17 17.53 29.62 13.58
CA GLN A 17 16.56 30.71 13.69
C GLN A 17 15.61 30.77 12.47
N ASN A 18 16.12 30.46 11.26
CA ASN A 18 15.39 30.52 10.02
C ASN A 18 15.60 29.21 9.23
N PRO A 19 14.96 28.10 9.66
CA PRO A 19 15.16 26.80 9.04
C PRO A 19 14.66 26.79 7.60
N THR A 20 15.43 26.19 6.70
CA THR A 20 15.02 25.90 5.34
C THR A 20 13.97 24.77 5.31
N SER A 21 13.34 24.54 4.17
CA SER A 21 12.15 23.66 4.03
C SER A 21 12.39 22.23 4.52
N GLU A 22 13.60 21.69 4.35
CA GLU A 22 13.97 20.36 4.79
C GLU A 22 14.02 20.16 6.31
N TYR A 23 14.04 21.24 7.08
CA TYR A 23 14.03 21.22 8.55
C TYR A 23 12.66 21.57 9.16
N ARG A 24 11.66 21.83 8.32
CA ARG A 24 10.30 22.15 8.76
C ARG A 24 9.37 20.94 8.63
N GLY A 25 8.24 20.97 9.32
CA GLY A 25 7.22 19.91 9.23
C GLY A 25 6.63 19.79 7.83
N THR A 26 6.18 18.56 7.51
CA THR A 26 5.54 18.23 6.23
C THR A 26 4.29 17.39 6.50
N PRO A 27 3.12 18.03 6.65
CA PRO A 27 1.89 17.33 7.03
C PRO A 27 1.37 16.42 5.91
N PHE A 28 0.61 15.37 6.29
CA PHE A 28 -0.27 14.69 5.34
C PHE A 28 -1.39 15.65 4.92
N TRP A 29 -1.43 15.93 3.64
CA TRP A 29 -2.41 16.79 3.04
C TRP A 29 -3.46 15.96 2.29
N ALA A 30 -4.59 15.74 2.96
CA ALA A 30 -5.63 14.82 2.49
C ALA A 30 -6.33 15.31 1.22
N TRP A 31 -6.16 14.57 0.13
CA TRP A 31 -6.86 14.74 -1.13
C TRP A 31 -8.14 13.88 -1.11
N ASN A 32 -9.23 14.44 -0.59
CA ASN A 32 -10.47 13.71 -0.29
C ASN A 32 -11.74 14.35 -0.89
N CYS A 33 -11.61 15.13 -1.96
CA CYS A 33 -12.72 15.74 -2.67
C CYS A 33 -12.46 15.75 -4.18
N LYS A 34 -13.30 16.44 -4.95
CA LYS A 34 -12.93 16.84 -6.30
C LYS A 34 -11.98 18.02 -6.21
N MET A 35 -10.80 17.86 -6.80
CA MET A 35 -9.73 18.86 -6.72
C MET A 35 -9.60 19.62 -8.03
N ASP A 36 -9.07 20.84 -7.93
CA ASP A 36 -8.59 21.63 -9.04
C ASP A 36 -7.26 22.31 -8.69
N ALA A 37 -6.46 22.63 -9.70
CA ALA A 37 -5.11 23.14 -9.51
C ALA A 37 -5.08 24.48 -8.74
N LYS A 38 -6.04 25.38 -8.98
CA LYS A 38 -6.08 26.68 -8.29
C LYS A 38 -6.32 26.52 -6.80
N MET A 39 -7.31 25.71 -6.43
CA MET A 39 -7.59 25.40 -5.02
C MET A 39 -6.36 24.79 -4.33
N LEU A 40 -5.67 23.84 -4.99
CA LEU A 40 -4.49 23.20 -4.42
C LEU A 40 -3.33 24.20 -4.27
N GLU A 41 -3.10 25.06 -5.25
CA GLU A 41 -2.06 26.11 -5.17
C GLU A 41 -2.34 27.12 -4.05
N GLU A 42 -3.60 27.50 -3.82
CA GLU A 42 -4.02 28.34 -2.72
C GLU A 42 -3.76 27.67 -1.36
N GLN A 43 -4.09 26.38 -1.23
CA GLN A 43 -3.83 25.60 0.00
C GLN A 43 -2.32 25.43 0.27
N ILE A 44 -1.48 25.28 -0.76
CA ILE A 44 -0.02 25.25 -0.60
C ILE A 44 0.47 26.58 0.01
N MET A 45 -0.08 27.72 -0.39
CA MET A 45 0.27 28.99 0.22
C MET A 45 -0.12 29.07 1.69
N VAL A 46 -1.29 28.56 2.05
CA VAL A 46 -1.71 28.45 3.46
C VAL A 46 -0.74 27.58 4.26
N LEU A 47 -0.34 26.43 3.73
CA LEU A 47 0.65 25.56 4.40
C LEU A 47 1.99 26.28 4.60
N LYS A 48 2.42 27.06 3.60
CA LYS A 48 3.64 27.89 3.71
C LYS A 48 3.51 28.95 4.81
N GLU A 49 2.38 29.66 4.85
CA GLU A 49 2.09 30.69 5.87
C GLU A 49 2.03 30.08 7.29
N MET A 50 1.59 28.84 7.42
CA MET A 50 1.62 28.09 8.68
C MET A 50 3.04 27.67 9.09
N GLY A 51 4.05 27.90 8.26
CA GLY A 51 5.46 27.59 8.55
C GLY A 51 5.89 26.19 8.13
N PHE A 52 5.08 25.41 7.41
CA PHE A 52 5.48 24.10 6.89
C PHE A 52 6.53 24.24 5.78
N GLY A 53 7.46 23.29 5.73
CA GLY A 53 8.50 23.21 4.70
C GLY A 53 8.08 22.42 3.46
N GLY A 54 6.98 21.70 3.55
CA GLY A 54 6.45 20.88 2.48
C GLY A 54 5.12 20.26 2.85
N PHE A 55 4.71 19.28 2.05
CA PHE A 55 3.44 18.58 2.22
C PHE A 55 3.50 17.20 1.55
N HIS A 56 2.75 16.23 2.09
CA HIS A 56 2.51 14.95 1.43
C HIS A 56 1.18 15.01 0.67
N MET A 57 1.21 14.83 -0.65
CA MET A 57 0.02 14.70 -1.50
C MET A 57 -0.61 13.34 -1.23
N HIS A 58 -1.53 13.30 -0.28
CA HIS A 58 -2.06 12.07 0.31
C HIS A 58 -3.49 11.82 -0.17
N ALA A 59 -3.65 10.96 -1.19
CA ALA A 59 -4.97 10.51 -1.61
C ALA A 59 -5.69 9.79 -0.45
N ARG A 60 -6.97 10.09 -0.26
CA ARG A 60 -7.79 9.56 0.86
C ARG A 60 -9.19 9.21 0.39
N THR A 61 -9.88 8.43 1.22
CA THR A 61 -11.31 8.13 1.04
C THR A 61 -12.12 9.42 0.82
N GLY A 62 -12.89 9.46 -0.24
CA GLY A 62 -13.63 10.66 -0.66
C GLY A 62 -13.02 11.38 -1.86
N ILE A 63 -11.82 10.97 -2.32
CA ILE A 63 -11.25 11.47 -3.56
C ILE A 63 -12.20 11.18 -4.73
N VAL A 64 -12.49 12.23 -5.53
CA VAL A 64 -13.36 12.14 -6.71
C VAL A 64 -12.53 12.09 -7.99
N THR A 65 -11.39 12.78 -8.01
CA THR A 65 -10.43 12.71 -9.12
C THR A 65 -9.85 11.28 -9.19
N PRO A 66 -9.94 10.59 -10.34
CA PRO A 66 -9.45 9.22 -10.47
C PRO A 66 -7.98 9.08 -10.08
N TYR A 67 -7.71 8.30 -9.04
CA TYR A 67 -6.35 8.05 -8.56
C TYR A 67 -5.45 7.51 -9.67
N LEU A 68 -4.23 8.03 -9.78
CA LEU A 68 -3.24 7.74 -10.83
C LEU A 68 -3.71 8.03 -12.27
N GLY A 69 -4.91 8.60 -12.47
CA GLY A 69 -5.39 9.05 -13.77
C GLY A 69 -4.65 10.30 -14.27
N GLU A 70 -4.87 10.68 -15.52
CA GLU A 70 -4.17 11.83 -16.12
C GLU A 70 -4.46 13.14 -15.39
N GLU A 71 -5.74 13.39 -15.05
CA GLU A 71 -6.16 14.55 -14.25
C GLU A 71 -5.44 14.57 -12.87
N PHE A 72 -5.32 13.42 -12.21
CA PHE A 72 -4.58 13.30 -10.95
C PHE A 72 -3.10 13.68 -11.14
N MET A 73 -2.46 13.17 -12.19
CA MET A 73 -1.05 13.46 -12.47
C MET A 73 -0.84 14.91 -12.89
N ASP A 74 -1.81 15.56 -13.55
CA ASP A 74 -1.76 16.99 -13.85
C ASP A 74 -1.77 17.82 -12.56
N LEU A 75 -2.59 17.45 -11.58
CA LEU A 75 -2.62 18.08 -10.27
C LEU A 75 -1.32 17.89 -9.50
N VAL A 76 -0.74 16.68 -9.56
CA VAL A 76 0.59 16.41 -8.98
C VAL A 76 1.65 17.31 -9.62
N ARG A 77 1.67 17.42 -10.96
CA ARG A 77 2.60 18.34 -11.67
C ARG A 77 2.42 19.78 -11.25
N ALA A 78 1.18 20.26 -11.14
CA ALA A 78 0.87 21.61 -10.70
C ALA A 78 1.39 21.87 -9.27
N CYS A 79 1.14 20.95 -8.34
CA CYS A 79 1.61 21.06 -6.95
C CYS A 79 3.13 21.05 -6.84
N VAL A 80 3.82 20.16 -7.57
CA VAL A 80 5.28 20.09 -7.58
C VAL A 80 5.88 21.39 -8.17
N LYS A 81 5.32 21.90 -9.26
CA LYS A 81 5.72 23.18 -9.85
C LYS A 81 5.52 24.36 -8.88
N LYS A 82 4.38 24.36 -8.17
CA LYS A 82 4.09 25.39 -7.16
C LYS A 82 5.04 25.28 -5.99
N ALA A 83 5.28 24.07 -5.45
CA ALA A 83 6.24 23.84 -4.36
C ALA A 83 7.63 24.35 -4.72
N LYS A 84 8.13 24.01 -5.91
CA LYS A 84 9.42 24.48 -6.43
C LYS A 84 9.51 26.00 -6.47
N LYS A 85 8.45 26.69 -6.93
CA LYS A 85 8.39 28.15 -6.99
C LYS A 85 8.42 28.80 -5.61
N GLU A 86 7.88 28.12 -4.61
CA GLU A 86 7.72 28.63 -3.25
C GLU A 86 8.80 28.14 -2.28
N ASP A 87 9.86 27.47 -2.78
CA ASP A 87 10.93 26.83 -1.98
C ASP A 87 10.39 25.85 -0.94
N MET A 88 9.36 25.08 -1.31
CA MET A 88 8.77 24.02 -0.51
C MET A 88 9.09 22.64 -1.11
N LEU A 89 8.93 21.60 -0.31
CA LEU A 89 9.11 20.21 -0.71
C LEU A 89 7.76 19.52 -0.92
N ALA A 90 7.62 18.77 -2.01
CA ALA A 90 6.43 18.01 -2.34
C ALA A 90 6.72 16.51 -2.18
N TYR A 91 6.11 15.88 -1.19
CA TYR A 91 6.22 14.45 -0.96
C TYR A 91 5.05 13.73 -1.59
N LEU A 92 5.29 12.51 -2.05
CA LEU A 92 4.28 11.67 -2.66
C LEU A 92 3.76 10.64 -1.65
N TYR A 93 2.62 10.05 -2.00
CA TYR A 93 2.00 8.93 -1.30
C TYR A 93 1.64 7.86 -2.34
N ASP A 94 1.98 6.60 -2.10
CA ASP A 94 1.93 5.57 -3.12
C ASP A 94 0.61 4.80 -3.19
N GLU A 95 -0.42 5.25 -2.48
CA GLU A 95 -1.72 4.57 -2.44
C GLU A 95 -2.89 5.56 -2.52
N ASP A 96 -4.10 5.08 -2.82
CA ASP A 96 -5.30 5.90 -2.76
C ASP A 96 -5.86 5.99 -1.34
N ARG A 97 -5.55 5.00 -0.50
CA ARG A 97 -5.87 4.91 0.93
C ARG A 97 -5.04 3.82 1.59
N TRP A 98 -4.83 3.96 2.90
CA TRP A 98 -4.14 2.95 3.73
C TRP A 98 -4.78 1.55 3.63
N PRO A 99 -4.02 0.45 3.71
CA PRO A 99 -2.56 0.34 3.65
C PRO A 99 -2.03 0.31 2.21
N SER A 100 -0.76 0.70 2.03
CA SER A 100 -0.11 0.68 0.71
C SER A 100 0.10 -0.74 0.18
N GLY A 101 -0.12 -0.93 -1.12
CA GLY A 101 0.19 -2.18 -1.83
C GLY A 101 -0.80 -2.58 -2.92
N PHE A 102 -2.06 -2.13 -2.88
CA PHE A 102 -3.07 -2.51 -3.87
C PHE A 102 -3.31 -1.45 -4.96
N ALA A 103 -2.70 -0.26 -4.82
CA ALA A 103 -2.78 0.86 -5.76
C ALA A 103 -4.21 1.20 -6.18
N GLY A 104 -5.09 1.48 -5.19
CA GLY A 104 -6.50 1.77 -5.46
C GLY A 104 -7.26 0.61 -6.11
N GLY A 105 -6.73 -0.61 -6.08
CA GLY A 105 -7.29 -1.81 -6.70
C GLY A 105 -6.70 -2.15 -8.07
N TYR A 106 -5.85 -1.30 -8.63
CA TYR A 106 -5.24 -1.58 -9.95
C TYR A 106 -4.40 -2.86 -9.96
N VAL A 107 -3.69 -3.17 -8.87
CA VAL A 107 -2.90 -4.40 -8.73
C VAL A 107 -3.81 -5.61 -8.55
N THR A 108 -4.73 -5.55 -7.58
CA THR A 108 -5.56 -6.68 -7.14
C THR A 108 -6.78 -6.91 -8.02
N LYS A 109 -6.96 -6.09 -9.05
CA LYS A 109 -7.81 -6.38 -10.19
C LYS A 109 -7.44 -7.73 -10.85
N ASN A 110 -6.15 -8.08 -10.85
CA ASN A 110 -5.69 -9.41 -11.21
C ASN A 110 -5.82 -10.36 -10.01
N PRO A 111 -6.64 -11.43 -10.08
CA PRO A 111 -6.82 -12.37 -8.97
C PRO A 111 -5.53 -13.06 -8.49
N LYS A 112 -4.53 -13.20 -9.37
CA LYS A 112 -3.21 -13.75 -9.05
C LYS A 112 -2.44 -12.94 -8.00
N TYR A 113 -2.75 -11.65 -7.86
CA TYR A 113 -2.06 -10.72 -6.98
C TYR A 113 -2.80 -10.44 -5.68
N ARG A 114 -3.93 -11.10 -5.46
CA ARG A 114 -4.77 -10.93 -4.28
C ARG A 114 -4.15 -11.58 -3.06
N GLU A 115 -4.29 -10.93 -1.92
CA GLU A 115 -3.92 -11.46 -0.61
C GLU A 115 -4.45 -12.88 -0.43
N ARG A 116 -3.62 -13.76 0.12
CA ARG A 116 -3.95 -15.17 0.42
C ARG A 116 -3.92 -15.40 1.92
N ARG A 117 -4.84 -16.23 2.39
CA ARG A 117 -4.97 -16.59 3.79
C ARG A 117 -5.00 -18.10 3.95
N MET A 118 -4.34 -18.57 5.01
CA MET A 118 -4.47 -19.96 5.40
C MET A 118 -5.70 -20.15 6.26
N GLY A 119 -6.63 -20.99 5.80
CA GLY A 119 -7.76 -21.49 6.58
C GLY A 119 -7.42 -22.84 7.21
N PHE A 120 -8.00 -23.12 8.39
CA PHE A 120 -7.90 -24.39 9.07
C PHE A 120 -9.23 -24.73 9.73
N SER A 121 -9.96 -25.71 9.22
CA SER A 121 -11.34 -26.00 9.63
C SER A 121 -11.67 -27.50 9.69
N LEU A 122 -12.73 -27.84 10.43
CA LEU A 122 -13.33 -29.20 10.46
C LEU A 122 -14.11 -29.51 9.21
N GLU A 123 -14.67 -28.48 8.57
CA GLU A 123 -15.43 -28.62 7.35
C GLU A 123 -14.48 -28.49 6.15
N LYS A 124 -14.62 -29.40 5.20
CA LYS A 124 -13.87 -29.32 3.96
C LYS A 124 -14.39 -28.14 3.14
N PRO A 125 -13.53 -27.14 2.83
CA PRO A 125 -13.93 -26.06 1.94
C PRO A 125 -14.10 -26.58 0.51
N GLU A 126 -14.92 -25.89 -0.27
CA GLU A 126 -14.97 -26.08 -1.71
C GLU A 126 -13.70 -25.52 -2.34
N CYS A 127 -12.72 -26.37 -2.60
CA CYS A 127 -11.41 -25.96 -3.08
C CYS A 127 -10.78 -27.01 -3.99
N PHE A 128 -9.78 -26.60 -4.75
CA PHE A 128 -8.95 -27.49 -5.56
C PHE A 128 -7.92 -28.21 -4.68
N SER A 129 -7.50 -29.40 -5.12
CA SER A 129 -6.47 -30.17 -4.39
C SER A 129 -5.08 -29.54 -4.45
N PHE A 130 -4.83 -28.71 -5.47
CA PHE A 130 -3.55 -28.03 -5.70
C PHE A 130 -3.78 -26.66 -6.33
N ASP A 131 -2.82 -25.77 -6.19
CA ASP A 131 -2.75 -24.50 -6.92
C ASP A 131 -2.38 -24.83 -8.38
N VAL A 132 -3.28 -24.56 -9.31
CA VAL A 132 -3.14 -24.93 -10.72
C VAL A 132 -3.20 -23.69 -11.58
N ALA A 133 -2.37 -23.61 -12.61
CA ALA A 133 -2.39 -22.51 -13.58
C ALA A 133 -3.81 -22.32 -14.17
N GLY A 134 -4.28 -21.09 -14.25
CA GLY A 134 -5.64 -20.73 -14.63
C GLY A 134 -6.67 -20.83 -13.48
N GLN A 135 -6.23 -21.21 -12.28
CA GLN A 135 -7.03 -21.25 -11.06
C GLN A 135 -6.51 -20.23 -10.01
N GLU A 136 -5.68 -19.30 -10.44
CA GLU A 136 -5.08 -18.26 -9.60
C GLU A 136 -6.17 -17.49 -8.85
N GLY A 137 -5.97 -17.34 -7.56
CA GLY A 137 -6.93 -16.70 -6.67
C GLY A 137 -8.07 -17.60 -6.19
N LYS A 138 -8.18 -18.87 -6.65
CA LYS A 138 -9.15 -19.81 -6.13
C LYS A 138 -8.60 -20.61 -4.94
N PRO A 139 -9.46 -21.07 -4.01
CA PRO A 139 -9.05 -21.87 -2.87
C PRO A 139 -8.41 -23.19 -3.30
N TYR A 140 -7.37 -23.63 -2.59
CA TYR A 140 -6.79 -24.95 -2.78
C TYR A 140 -6.38 -25.62 -1.47
N LEU A 141 -6.46 -26.94 -1.43
CA LEU A 141 -6.16 -27.74 -0.26
C LEU A 141 -4.64 -27.95 -0.12
N LEU A 142 -4.07 -27.56 1.03
CA LEU A 142 -2.66 -27.80 1.37
C LEU A 142 -2.44 -29.17 1.98
N ALA A 143 -3.29 -29.53 2.94
CA ALA A 143 -3.14 -30.77 3.68
C ALA A 143 -4.42 -31.15 4.43
N VAL A 144 -4.53 -32.43 4.76
CA VAL A 144 -5.51 -32.94 5.70
C VAL A 144 -4.78 -33.50 6.92
N TYR A 145 -5.29 -33.18 8.09
CA TYR A 145 -4.75 -33.66 9.36
C TYR A 145 -5.80 -34.46 10.12
N ASP A 146 -5.34 -35.55 10.74
CA ASP A 146 -6.05 -36.27 11.78
C ASP A 146 -5.65 -35.65 13.12
N ILE A 147 -6.60 -35.04 13.82
CA ILE A 147 -6.36 -34.34 15.08
C ILE A 147 -7.14 -35.02 16.19
N VAL A 148 -6.42 -35.50 17.19
CA VAL A 148 -6.96 -36.09 18.43
C VAL A 148 -6.84 -35.07 19.56
N LEU A 149 -7.98 -34.71 20.12
CA LEU A 149 -8.04 -33.81 21.29
C LEU A 149 -8.32 -34.66 22.56
N ASN A 150 -7.86 -34.17 23.69
CA ASN A 150 -8.24 -34.74 24.99
C ASN A 150 -9.64 -34.25 25.42
N ARG A 151 -10.11 -34.71 26.60
CA ARG A 151 -11.43 -34.31 27.15
C ARG A 151 -11.56 -32.81 27.44
N LYS A 152 -10.45 -32.09 27.55
CA LYS A 152 -10.41 -30.64 27.77
C LYS A 152 -10.34 -29.83 26.45
N GLY A 153 -10.30 -30.50 25.29
CA GLY A 153 -10.14 -29.86 24.00
C GLY A 153 -8.70 -29.50 23.64
N GLU A 154 -7.70 -29.96 24.41
CA GLU A 154 -6.29 -29.71 24.15
C GLU A 154 -5.74 -30.74 23.15
N LEU A 155 -4.78 -30.33 22.32
CA LEU A 155 -4.14 -31.20 21.34
C LEU A 155 -3.39 -32.36 22.03
N LYS A 156 -3.78 -33.60 21.77
CA LYS A 156 -3.14 -34.80 22.23
C LYS A 156 -2.19 -35.40 21.20
N LYS A 157 -2.63 -35.43 19.94
CA LYS A 157 -1.90 -36.05 18.83
C LYS A 157 -2.35 -35.45 17.52
N TYR A 158 -1.45 -35.32 16.57
CA TYR A 158 -1.80 -35.01 15.18
C TYR A 158 -0.92 -35.79 14.21
N ARG A 159 -1.43 -35.99 12.99
CA ARG A 159 -0.67 -36.53 11.87
C ARG A 159 -1.26 -36.02 10.56
N LYS A 160 -0.42 -35.80 9.56
CA LYS A 160 -0.87 -35.56 8.19
C LYS A 160 -1.37 -36.89 7.62
N ILE A 161 -2.52 -36.85 6.97
CA ILE A 161 -3.18 -38.01 6.37
C ILE A 161 -3.60 -37.70 4.93
N SER A 162 -3.92 -38.75 4.17
CA SER A 162 -4.63 -38.60 2.93
C SER A 162 -6.10 -38.23 3.19
N GLU A 163 -6.72 -37.53 2.27
CA GLU A 163 -8.15 -37.20 2.35
C GLU A 163 -9.02 -38.46 2.44
N LYS A 164 -8.56 -39.59 1.83
CA LYS A 164 -9.27 -40.87 1.82
C LYS A 164 -9.09 -41.68 3.12
N ASP A 165 -8.11 -41.34 3.94
CA ASP A 165 -7.81 -42.11 5.17
C ASP A 165 -8.91 -41.91 6.22
N THR A 166 -9.12 -42.93 7.05
CA THR A 166 -9.98 -42.84 8.23
C THR A 166 -9.18 -42.25 9.38
N PRO A 167 -9.64 -41.14 10.01
CA PRO A 167 -8.96 -40.55 11.14
C PRO A 167 -9.21 -41.33 12.42
N GLU A 168 -8.26 -41.26 13.37
CA GLU A 168 -8.45 -41.69 14.77
C GLU A 168 -9.29 -40.65 15.55
N GLY A 169 -9.07 -39.36 15.29
CA GLY A 169 -9.81 -38.24 15.84
C GLY A 169 -10.76 -37.59 14.84
N LYS A 170 -10.52 -36.33 14.52
CA LYS A 170 -11.30 -35.60 13.52
C LYS A 170 -10.40 -35.12 12.38
N LYS A 171 -10.93 -35.14 11.15
CA LYS A 171 -10.26 -34.53 10.01
C LYS A 171 -10.31 -33.02 10.13
N TRP A 172 -9.15 -32.38 9.92
CA TRP A 172 -9.00 -30.95 9.77
C TRP A 172 -8.36 -30.65 8.42
N TYR A 173 -8.87 -29.65 7.76
CA TYR A 173 -8.45 -29.26 6.43
C TYR A 173 -7.65 -27.94 6.51
N ALA A 174 -6.39 -27.99 6.10
CA ALA A 174 -5.56 -26.81 5.91
C ALA A 174 -5.65 -26.41 4.44
N TYR A 175 -6.02 -25.17 4.14
CA TYR A 175 -6.21 -24.69 2.81
C TYR A 175 -5.79 -23.24 2.66
N ILE A 176 -5.55 -22.83 1.43
CA ILE A 176 -5.31 -21.43 1.07
C ILE A 176 -6.56 -20.92 0.35
N GLU A 177 -6.96 -19.71 0.68
CA GLU A 177 -8.00 -18.98 -0.03
C GLU A 177 -7.57 -17.54 -0.31
N ALA A 178 -8.03 -16.97 -1.41
CA ALA A 178 -7.89 -15.54 -1.64
C ALA A 178 -8.82 -14.75 -0.70
N ALA A 179 -8.37 -13.60 -0.25
CA ALA A 179 -9.20 -12.69 0.52
C ALA A 179 -10.47 -12.32 -0.27
N LYS A 180 -11.56 -12.09 0.44
CA LYS A 180 -12.83 -11.65 -0.15
C LYS A 180 -12.75 -10.18 -0.56
N GLU A 181 -13.42 -9.85 -1.64
CA GLU A 181 -13.59 -8.47 -2.07
C GLU A 181 -14.21 -7.61 -0.98
N ASN A 182 -13.69 -6.39 -0.83
CA ASN A 182 -14.09 -5.48 0.23
C ASN A 182 -14.21 -4.05 -0.33
N PRO A 183 -15.27 -3.30 0.02
CA PRO A 183 -15.42 -1.90 -0.40
C PRO A 183 -14.26 -1.00 0.01
N TRP A 184 -13.57 -1.30 1.11
CA TRP A 184 -12.36 -0.58 1.51
C TRP A 184 -11.27 -0.61 0.45
N PHE A 185 -11.12 -1.73 -0.26
CA PHE A 185 -10.17 -1.90 -1.36
C PHE A 185 -10.80 -1.65 -2.74
N ASN A 186 -11.77 -0.73 -2.84
CA ASN A 186 -12.50 -0.43 -4.09
C ASN A 186 -13.15 -1.67 -4.72
N ASN A 187 -13.78 -2.52 -3.90
CA ASN A 187 -14.38 -3.81 -4.29
C ASN A 187 -13.36 -4.79 -4.90
N GLN A 188 -12.10 -4.66 -4.51
CA GLN A 188 -11.01 -5.60 -4.73
C GLN A 188 -10.57 -6.20 -3.40
N THR A 189 -9.33 -6.65 -3.31
CA THR A 189 -8.72 -7.14 -2.07
C THR A 189 -7.44 -6.39 -1.78
N TYR A 190 -6.83 -6.65 -0.64
CA TYR A 190 -5.44 -6.28 -0.43
C TYR A 190 -4.52 -7.16 -1.32
N VAL A 191 -3.29 -6.73 -1.49
CA VAL A 191 -2.28 -7.39 -2.32
C VAL A 191 -1.59 -8.51 -1.55
N ASP A 192 -1.16 -9.56 -2.25
CA ASP A 192 -0.23 -10.57 -1.72
C ASP A 192 1.19 -9.99 -1.70
N THR A 193 1.61 -9.45 -0.56
CA THR A 193 2.92 -8.82 -0.38
C THR A 193 4.09 -9.81 -0.44
N LEU A 194 3.84 -11.11 -0.31
CA LEU A 194 4.83 -12.17 -0.50
C LEU A 194 4.98 -12.60 -1.97
N ASN A 195 4.10 -12.11 -2.84
CA ASN A 195 4.16 -12.35 -4.28
C ASN A 195 4.98 -11.26 -4.98
N LYS A 196 6.20 -11.61 -5.38
CA LYS A 196 7.10 -10.66 -6.07
C LYS A 196 6.46 -10.02 -7.31
N GLU A 197 5.71 -10.79 -8.10
CA GLU A 197 5.06 -10.25 -9.32
C GLU A 197 3.98 -9.21 -8.97
N ALA A 198 3.28 -9.39 -7.85
CA ALA A 198 2.29 -8.42 -7.37
C ALA A 198 2.96 -7.12 -6.92
N ILE A 199 4.11 -7.21 -6.26
CA ILE A 199 4.89 -6.03 -5.86
C ILE A 199 5.53 -5.34 -7.06
N ASP A 200 6.06 -6.08 -8.03
CA ASP A 200 6.55 -5.52 -9.28
C ASP A 200 5.43 -4.75 -10.02
N GLU A 201 4.21 -5.29 -10.02
CA GLU A 201 3.05 -4.60 -10.60
C GLU A 201 2.66 -3.34 -9.80
N PHE A 202 2.72 -3.39 -8.46
CA PHE A 202 2.51 -2.21 -7.62
C PHE A 202 3.50 -1.09 -7.97
N ILE A 203 4.78 -1.42 -8.07
CA ILE A 203 5.83 -0.46 -8.46
C ILE A 203 5.55 0.10 -9.87
N ARG A 204 5.15 -0.76 -10.80
CA ARG A 204 4.85 -0.34 -12.17
C ARG A 204 3.67 0.62 -12.26
N VAL A 205 2.59 0.39 -11.51
CA VAL A 205 1.39 1.24 -11.60
C VAL A 205 1.50 2.51 -10.78
N THR A 206 2.32 2.53 -9.73
CA THR A 206 2.49 3.69 -8.84
C THR A 206 3.79 4.43 -9.12
N TYR A 207 4.92 3.89 -8.73
CA TYR A 207 6.23 4.57 -8.80
C TYR A 207 6.62 4.94 -10.23
N ALA A 208 6.44 4.03 -11.18
CA ALA A 208 6.76 4.33 -12.59
C ALA A 208 5.80 5.36 -13.20
N ALA A 209 4.55 5.46 -12.70
CA ALA A 209 3.63 6.50 -13.13
C ALA A 209 4.06 7.89 -12.61
N TYR A 210 4.48 7.97 -11.34
CA TYR A 210 5.06 9.20 -10.80
C TYR A 210 6.39 9.58 -11.47
N ASP A 211 7.27 8.61 -11.72
CA ASP A 211 8.53 8.84 -12.44
C ASP A 211 8.27 9.43 -13.83
N LYS A 212 7.36 8.85 -14.57
CA LYS A 212 6.94 9.39 -15.88
C LYS A 212 6.40 10.82 -15.80
N ALA A 213 5.68 11.17 -14.73
CA ALA A 213 5.01 12.46 -14.58
C ALA A 213 5.96 13.56 -14.09
N ILE A 214 6.84 13.26 -13.14
CA ILE A 214 7.65 14.24 -12.40
C ILE A 214 9.04 13.70 -12.01
N GLY A 215 9.54 12.64 -12.63
CA GLY A 215 10.80 11.98 -12.25
C GLY A 215 12.03 12.90 -12.27
N GLU A 216 12.02 13.94 -13.12
CA GLU A 216 13.07 14.96 -13.13
C GLU A 216 13.20 15.76 -11.82
N GLU A 217 12.17 15.78 -10.98
CA GLU A 217 12.15 16.45 -9.69
C GLU A 217 12.49 15.51 -8.51
N PHE A 218 12.68 14.21 -8.77
CA PHE A 218 13.10 13.26 -7.74
C PHE A 218 14.49 13.61 -7.21
N GLY A 219 14.63 13.57 -5.89
CA GLY A 219 15.83 13.98 -5.19
C GLY A 219 16.09 15.49 -5.17
N LYS A 220 15.12 16.29 -5.61
CA LYS A 220 15.13 17.76 -5.61
C LYS A 220 13.90 18.28 -4.86
N THR A 221 12.90 18.78 -5.60
CA THR A 221 11.60 19.23 -5.03
C THR A 221 10.81 18.06 -4.45
N VAL A 222 10.98 16.84 -4.98
CA VAL A 222 10.33 15.61 -4.53
C VAL A 222 11.36 14.68 -3.87
N PRO A 223 11.55 14.77 -2.54
CA PRO A 223 12.61 14.01 -1.86
C PRO A 223 12.25 12.55 -1.61
N SER A 224 10.98 12.21 -1.47
CA SER A 224 10.56 10.83 -1.21
C SER A 224 9.09 10.56 -1.54
N ILE A 225 8.76 9.27 -1.58
CA ILE A 225 7.41 8.72 -1.62
C ILE A 225 7.17 8.03 -0.30
N PHE A 226 6.02 8.25 0.33
CA PHE A 226 5.61 7.60 1.56
C PHE A 226 4.85 6.32 1.24
N THR A 227 5.29 5.23 1.85
CA THR A 227 4.61 3.93 1.84
C THR A 227 4.01 3.68 3.22
N ASP A 228 2.74 3.40 3.30
CA ASP A 228 1.96 3.36 4.54
C ASP A 228 1.62 1.93 4.96
N GLU A 229 2.33 1.46 6.00
CA GLU A 229 2.10 0.22 6.75
C GLU A 229 1.69 -0.99 5.87
N PRO A 230 2.51 -1.43 4.91
CA PRO A 230 2.19 -2.62 4.13
C PRO A 230 2.04 -3.84 5.05
N HIS A 231 0.99 -4.64 4.81
CA HIS A 231 0.70 -5.84 5.58
C HIS A 231 1.42 -7.07 4.98
N PHE A 232 1.57 -8.14 5.81
CA PHE A 232 2.10 -9.44 5.41
C PHE A 232 1.01 -10.50 5.46
#